data_3e34199fbba69f2501373f02d4553598
#
_entry.id   3e34199fbba69f2501373f02d4553598
#
_cell.length_a   1.000
_cell.length_b   1.000
_cell.length_c   1.000
_cell.angle_alpha   90.00
_cell.angle_beta   90.00
_cell.angle_gamma   90.00
#
_symmetry.space_group_name_H-M   'P 1'
#
loop_
_entity.id
_entity.type
_entity.pdbx_description
1 polymer ?
#
loop_
_entity_poly.entity_id
_entity_poly.type
_entity_poly.pdbx_seq_one_letter_code
_entity_poly.pdbx_strand_id
1 'polypeptide(L)'
;EILRCLVGSEMCIRDRRNKNGELVGGPMYYIKNGLGQRWQFLAVLYSLFGVLTVFGTGNATQVNTIVTAIDSAVLAYNTSVKSFLPTLNLIVGVAVAMLVAMVLLGGIKRIGSVSEKLVPFMALTYVVLALGVVLLNLPRLPEVFTSIVAGAFNPAAFTGGAVGSLFLSMQKGVSRGIFSNEAGLGTGSIAHACADTKKPVKQGV
;
A
#
# COMPACT_ATOMS: atom_id res chain seq x y z
N GLU A 1 -11.05 -18.44 -5.01
CA GLU A 1 -12.32 -18.81 -4.34
C GLU A 1 -12.29 -18.51 -2.84
N ILE A 2 -11.22 -18.85 -2.12
CA ILE A 2 -11.11 -18.58 -0.66
C ILE A 2 -11.22 -17.08 -0.34
N LEU A 3 -10.57 -16.21 -1.11
CA LEU A 3 -10.71 -14.75 -0.97
C LEU A 3 -12.14 -14.26 -1.24
N ARG A 4 -12.82 -14.86 -2.21
CA ARG A 4 -14.22 -14.54 -2.53
C ARG A 4 -15.17 -14.91 -1.40
N CYS A 5 -14.95 -16.05 -0.75
CA CYS A 5 -15.74 -16.49 0.39
C CYS A 5 -15.51 -15.60 1.62
N LEU A 6 -14.26 -15.20 1.89
CA LEU A 6 -13.92 -14.32 3.01
C LEU A 6 -14.55 -12.95 2.85
N VAL A 7 -14.38 -12.29 1.71
CA VAL A 7 -14.98 -10.98 1.42
C VAL A 7 -16.50 -11.08 1.40
N GLY A 8 -17.07 -12.16 0.86
CA GLY A 8 -18.50 -12.40 0.85
C GLY A 8 -19.09 -12.56 2.24
N SER A 9 -18.47 -13.35 3.12
CA SER A 9 -18.94 -13.53 4.51
C SER A 9 -18.77 -12.25 5.34
N GLU A 10 -17.70 -11.51 5.15
CA GLU A 10 -17.48 -10.20 5.78
C GLU A 10 -18.60 -9.22 5.42
N MET A 11 -19.05 -9.20 4.18
CA MET A 11 -20.14 -8.32 3.76
C MET A 11 -21.49 -8.69 4.36
N CYS A 12 -21.78 -9.96 4.57
CA CYS A 12 -23.03 -10.40 5.22
C CYS A 12 -23.10 -10.03 6.71
N ILE A 13 -21.96 -9.98 7.40
CA ILE A 13 -21.89 -9.65 8.84
C ILE A 13 -21.76 -8.14 9.05
N ARG A 14 -21.45 -7.41 8.00
CA ARG A 14 -21.07 -6.00 7.97
C ARG A 14 -22.23 -5.01 8.00
N ASP A 15 -23.43 -5.36 7.53
CA ASP A 15 -24.55 -4.45 7.26
C ASP A 15 -25.02 -3.69 8.52
N ARG A 16 -24.09 -2.97 9.13
CA ARG A 16 -24.38 -2.04 10.22
C ARG A 16 -24.05 -0.63 9.81
N ARG A 17 -24.97 0.24 10.14
CA ARG A 17 -24.75 1.68 10.08
C ARG A 17 -24.43 2.18 11.48
N ASN A 18 -23.44 3.07 11.57
CA ASN A 18 -23.20 3.77 12.82
C ASN A 18 -24.34 4.75 13.11
N LYS A 19 -24.29 5.45 14.24
CA LYS A 19 -25.29 6.46 14.63
C LYS A 19 -25.45 7.57 13.58
N ASN A 20 -24.45 7.78 12.74
CA ASN A 20 -24.44 8.79 11.68
C ASN A 20 -24.91 8.24 10.32
N GLY A 21 -25.40 6.99 10.27
CA GLY A 21 -25.88 6.36 9.04
C GLY A 21 -24.79 5.85 8.09
N GLU A 22 -23.51 5.89 8.48
CA GLU A 22 -22.40 5.43 7.67
C GLU A 22 -22.21 3.91 7.80
N LEU A 23 -21.87 3.27 6.70
CA LEU A 23 -21.50 1.85 6.69
C LEU A 23 -20.20 1.64 7.45
N VAL A 24 -20.21 0.71 8.39
CA VAL A 24 -19.06 0.34 9.21
C VAL A 24 -18.81 -1.17 9.13
N GLY A 25 -17.56 -1.55 9.05
CA GLY A 25 -17.14 -2.95 8.95
C GLY A 25 -15.71 -3.15 9.40
N GLY A 26 -15.23 -4.37 9.23
CA GLY A 26 -13.88 -4.76 9.59
C GLY A 26 -13.85 -5.86 10.65
N PRO A 27 -12.66 -6.41 10.97
CA PRO A 27 -12.52 -7.56 11.85
C PRO A 27 -13.18 -7.40 13.21
N MET A 28 -13.12 -6.21 13.79
CA MET A 28 -13.76 -5.93 15.08
C MET A 28 -15.28 -6.13 15.03
N TYR A 29 -15.92 -5.83 13.90
CA TYR A 29 -17.37 -5.97 13.77
C TYR A 29 -17.80 -7.40 13.53
N TYR A 30 -17.10 -8.15 12.67
CA TYR A 30 -17.50 -9.54 12.45
C TYR A 30 -17.06 -10.48 13.58
N ILE A 31 -16.01 -10.17 14.34
CA ILE A 31 -15.72 -10.86 15.59
C ILE A 31 -16.87 -10.65 16.58
N LYS A 32 -17.26 -9.39 16.78
CA LYS A 32 -18.36 -9.05 17.70
C LYS A 32 -19.69 -9.67 17.30
N ASN A 33 -20.00 -9.67 16.02
CA ASN A 33 -21.32 -10.09 15.52
C ASN A 33 -21.37 -11.60 15.19
N GLY A 34 -20.24 -12.18 14.76
CA GLY A 34 -20.16 -13.58 14.37
C GLY A 34 -19.86 -14.53 15.52
N LEU A 35 -18.99 -14.15 16.45
CA LEU A 35 -18.57 -15.01 17.57
C LEU A 35 -19.39 -14.79 18.86
N GLY A 36 -20.20 -13.73 18.90
CA GLY A 36 -21.03 -13.42 20.05
C GLY A 36 -20.32 -12.71 21.21
N GLN A 37 -21.07 -12.44 22.29
CA GLN A 37 -20.60 -11.58 23.38
C GLN A 37 -19.39 -12.11 24.15
N ARG A 38 -19.24 -13.43 24.24
CA ARG A 38 -18.09 -14.04 24.95
C ARG A 38 -16.75 -13.69 24.32
N TRP A 39 -16.71 -13.43 23.01
CA TRP A 39 -15.50 -13.16 22.25
C TRP A 39 -15.28 -11.67 21.98
N GLN A 40 -16.07 -10.80 22.60
CA GLN A 40 -15.99 -9.36 22.40
C GLN A 40 -14.63 -8.78 22.79
N PHE A 41 -13.92 -9.40 23.74
CA PHE A 41 -12.57 -9.00 24.12
C PHE A 41 -11.57 -9.08 22.95
N LEU A 42 -11.73 -10.06 22.04
CA LEU A 42 -10.89 -10.16 20.85
C LEU A 42 -11.12 -8.99 19.87
N ALA A 43 -12.36 -8.51 19.75
CA ALA A 43 -12.66 -7.34 18.93
C ALA A 43 -11.98 -6.07 19.50
N VAL A 44 -11.96 -5.94 20.82
CA VAL A 44 -11.26 -4.82 21.50
C VAL A 44 -9.76 -4.95 21.34
N LEU A 45 -9.19 -6.15 21.54
CA LEU A 45 -7.76 -6.43 21.33
C LEU A 45 -7.34 -6.12 19.89
N TYR A 46 -8.12 -6.58 18.91
CA TYR A 46 -7.87 -6.28 17.50
C TYR A 46 -7.85 -4.76 17.25
N SER A 47 -8.83 -4.03 17.78
CA SER A 47 -8.90 -2.58 17.63
C SER A 47 -7.70 -1.88 18.26
N LEU A 48 -7.30 -2.32 19.47
CA LEU A 48 -6.13 -1.78 20.16
C LEU A 48 -4.84 -2.01 19.36
N PHE A 49 -4.61 -3.26 18.92
CA PHE A 49 -3.44 -3.58 18.11
C PHE A 49 -3.48 -2.89 16.74
N GLY A 50 -4.67 -2.73 16.14
CA GLY A 50 -4.85 -1.96 14.92
C GLY A 50 -4.40 -0.51 15.07
N VAL A 51 -4.76 0.14 16.17
CA VAL A 51 -4.29 1.51 16.48
C VAL A 51 -2.77 1.55 16.68
N LEU A 52 -2.21 0.60 17.43
CA LEU A 52 -0.76 0.54 17.64
C LEU A 52 0.02 0.27 16.34
N THR A 53 -0.53 -0.55 15.46
CA THR A 53 0.08 -0.89 14.17
C THR A 53 0.25 0.33 13.26
N VAL A 54 -0.66 1.32 13.36
CA VAL A 54 -0.58 2.56 12.56
C VAL A 54 0.72 3.33 12.80
N PHE A 55 1.30 3.24 14.00
CA PHE A 55 2.55 3.93 14.32
C PHE A 55 3.80 3.26 13.72
N GLY A 56 3.76 1.95 13.44
CA GLY A 56 4.95 1.18 13.08
C GLY A 56 5.01 0.67 11.64
N THR A 57 3.86 0.45 11.01
CA THR A 57 3.78 -0.15 9.67
C THR A 57 3.33 0.88 8.62
N GLY A 58 3.36 0.52 7.37
CA GLY A 58 2.80 1.27 6.25
C GLY A 58 3.20 2.75 6.17
N ASN A 59 2.68 3.57 7.06
CA ASN A 59 2.88 5.02 7.04
C ASN A 59 4.35 5.44 7.14
N ALA A 60 5.12 4.85 8.04
CA ALA A 60 6.53 5.19 8.23
C ALA A 60 7.35 4.88 6.97
N THR A 61 7.12 3.73 6.34
CA THR A 61 7.80 3.35 5.10
C THR A 61 7.41 4.22 3.92
N GLN A 62 6.14 4.61 3.81
CA GLN A 62 5.65 5.47 2.74
C GLN A 62 6.22 6.89 2.86
N VAL A 63 6.16 7.50 4.04
CA VAL A 63 6.72 8.83 4.28
C VAL A 63 8.24 8.84 4.05
N ASN A 64 8.95 7.82 4.55
CA ASN A 64 10.38 7.68 4.31
C ASN A 64 10.71 7.58 2.81
N THR A 65 9.92 6.86 2.03
CA THR A 65 10.10 6.76 0.57
C THR A 65 9.88 8.10 -0.13
N ILE A 66 8.87 8.88 0.28
CA ILE A 66 8.60 10.22 -0.26
C ILE A 66 9.79 11.14 0.03
N VAL A 67 10.23 11.18 1.28
CA VAL A 67 11.36 12.01 1.71
C VAL A 67 12.64 11.63 0.97
N THR A 68 12.96 10.34 0.89
CA THR A 68 14.15 9.85 0.18
C THR A 68 14.11 10.17 -1.32
N ALA A 69 12.95 10.11 -1.95
CA ALA A 69 12.78 10.49 -3.35
C ALA A 69 13.05 11.99 -3.57
N ILE A 70 12.53 12.83 -2.68
CA ILE A 70 12.76 14.28 -2.73
C ILE A 70 14.23 14.60 -2.48
N ASP A 71 14.84 13.99 -1.48
CA ASP A 71 16.27 14.15 -1.17
C ASP A 71 17.14 13.78 -2.38
N SER A 72 16.83 12.65 -3.01
CA SER A 72 17.56 12.19 -4.21
C SER A 72 17.41 13.17 -5.37
N ALA A 73 16.22 13.71 -5.58
CA ALA A 73 15.98 14.71 -6.61
C ALA A 73 16.73 16.02 -6.33
N VAL A 74 16.70 16.51 -5.09
CA VAL A 74 17.39 17.75 -4.70
C VAL A 74 18.92 17.58 -4.82
N LEU A 75 19.45 16.45 -4.35
CA LEU A 75 20.90 16.16 -4.45
C LEU A 75 21.38 15.98 -5.88
N ALA A 76 20.54 15.50 -6.79
CA ALA A 76 20.86 15.41 -8.21
C ALA A 76 21.06 16.79 -8.86
N TYR A 77 20.34 17.81 -8.37
CA TYR A 77 20.48 19.18 -8.85
C TYR A 77 21.57 19.94 -8.13
N ASN A 78 21.73 19.77 -6.82
CA ASN A 78 22.70 20.54 -6.04
C ASN A 78 23.21 19.75 -4.83
N THR A 79 24.44 19.30 -4.91
CA THR A 79 25.12 18.54 -3.85
C THR A 79 25.48 19.38 -2.61
N SER A 80 25.51 20.69 -2.73
CA SER A 80 25.86 21.60 -1.62
C SER A 80 24.76 21.71 -0.55
N VAL A 81 23.57 21.19 -0.84
CA VAL A 81 22.39 21.29 0.03
C VAL A 81 22.35 20.21 1.14
N LYS A 82 23.37 19.35 1.24
CA LYS A 82 23.41 18.27 2.24
C LYS A 82 23.15 18.74 3.68
N SER A 83 23.65 19.92 4.07
CA SER A 83 23.45 20.46 5.40
C SER A 83 21.99 20.94 5.66
N PHE A 84 21.25 21.19 4.59
CA PHE A 84 19.87 21.67 4.66
C PHE A 84 18.83 20.52 4.61
N LEU A 85 19.24 19.30 4.23
CA LEU A 85 18.35 18.16 4.11
C LEU A 85 17.50 17.88 5.36
N PRO A 86 18.02 17.92 6.60
CA PRO A 86 17.18 17.66 7.77
C PRO A 86 16.03 18.66 7.91
N THR A 87 16.28 19.92 7.59
CA THR A 87 15.25 20.98 7.62
C THR A 87 14.23 20.78 6.49
N LEU A 88 14.69 20.43 5.30
CA LEU A 88 13.83 20.10 4.16
C LEU A 88 12.92 18.93 4.50
N ASN A 89 13.49 17.87 5.09
CA ASN A 89 12.74 16.67 5.46
C ASN A 89 11.67 16.96 6.52
N LEU A 90 11.98 17.84 7.47
CA LEU A 90 10.98 18.29 8.45
C LEU A 90 9.83 19.05 7.75
N ILE A 91 10.15 19.97 6.85
CA ILE A 91 9.15 20.75 6.11
C ILE A 91 8.27 19.83 5.26
N VAL A 92 8.87 18.91 4.53
CA VAL A 92 8.15 17.92 3.71
C VAL A 92 7.27 17.03 4.59
N GLY A 93 7.81 16.54 5.71
CA GLY A 93 7.07 15.71 6.65
C GLY A 93 5.84 16.42 7.22
N VAL A 94 6.00 17.68 7.64
CA VAL A 94 4.89 18.51 8.14
C VAL A 94 3.87 18.78 7.04
N ALA A 95 4.30 19.10 5.82
CA ALA A 95 3.41 19.34 4.70
C ALA A 95 2.58 18.08 4.36
N VAL A 96 3.22 16.91 4.28
CA VAL A 96 2.55 15.63 4.05
C VAL A 96 1.56 15.32 5.19
N ALA A 97 1.98 15.54 6.45
CA ALA A 97 1.11 15.30 7.60
C ALA A 97 -0.14 16.20 7.56
N MET A 98 0.00 17.48 7.20
CA MET A 98 -1.14 18.39 7.05
C MET A 98 -2.09 17.96 5.93
N LEU A 99 -1.56 17.55 4.77
CA LEU A 99 -2.37 17.07 3.65
C LEU A 99 -3.15 15.81 4.02
N VAL A 100 -2.49 14.85 4.65
CA VAL A 100 -3.11 13.60 5.12
C VAL A 100 -4.18 13.91 6.18
N ALA A 101 -3.88 14.75 7.16
CA ALA A 101 -4.84 15.15 8.19
C ALA A 101 -6.09 15.80 7.58
N MET A 102 -5.92 16.66 6.59
CA MET A 102 -7.02 17.33 5.89
C MET A 102 -7.96 16.32 5.18
N VAL A 103 -7.40 15.24 4.64
CA VAL A 103 -8.19 14.17 4.03
C VAL A 103 -8.86 13.29 5.09
N LEU A 104 -8.12 12.88 6.13
CA LEU A 104 -8.60 11.99 7.19
C LEU A 104 -9.75 12.61 8.01
N LEU A 105 -9.70 13.92 8.29
CA LEU A 105 -10.76 14.65 8.99
C LEU A 105 -12.10 14.62 8.24
N GLY A 106 -12.09 14.36 6.94
CA GLY A 106 -13.30 14.18 6.12
C GLY A 106 -13.92 12.79 6.20
N GLY A 107 -13.32 11.85 6.96
CA GLY A 107 -13.82 10.48 7.14
C GLY A 107 -13.61 9.58 5.91
N ILE A 108 -14.07 8.33 6.04
CA ILE A 108 -13.82 7.26 5.06
C ILE A 108 -14.33 7.61 3.66
N LYS A 109 -15.47 8.27 3.54
CA LYS A 109 -16.02 8.68 2.23
C LYS A 109 -15.10 9.66 1.51
N ARG A 110 -14.51 10.60 2.25
CA ARG A 110 -13.58 11.56 1.66
C ARG A 110 -12.27 10.90 1.24
N ILE A 111 -11.77 9.97 2.03
CA ILE A 111 -10.61 9.15 1.68
C ILE A 111 -10.87 8.42 0.37
N GLY A 112 -12.02 7.73 0.24
CA GLY A 112 -12.41 7.04 -0.97
C GLY A 112 -12.48 7.97 -2.19
N SER A 113 -13.16 9.11 -2.06
CA SER A 113 -13.32 10.08 -3.17
C SER A 113 -12.00 10.73 -3.60
N VAL A 114 -11.08 10.99 -2.67
CA VAL A 114 -9.74 11.50 -2.99
C VAL A 114 -8.91 10.44 -3.68
N SER A 115 -8.93 9.20 -3.17
CA SER A 115 -8.18 8.08 -3.75
C SER A 115 -8.67 7.74 -5.15
N GLU A 116 -9.98 7.74 -5.39
CA GLU A 116 -10.59 7.49 -6.70
C GLU A 116 -10.08 8.44 -7.78
N LYS A 117 -9.83 9.71 -7.44
CA LYS A 117 -9.29 10.70 -8.37
C LYS A 117 -7.77 10.68 -8.47
N LEU A 118 -7.10 10.46 -7.34
CA LEU A 118 -5.65 10.51 -7.25
C LEU A 118 -4.98 9.32 -7.93
N VAL A 119 -5.52 8.11 -7.75
CA VAL A 119 -4.90 6.87 -8.25
C VAL A 119 -4.80 6.84 -9.78
N PRO A 120 -5.85 7.15 -10.57
CA PRO A 120 -5.72 7.20 -12.04
C PRO A 120 -4.71 8.26 -12.51
N PHE A 121 -4.68 9.42 -11.85
CA PHE A 121 -3.71 10.47 -12.17
C PHE A 121 -2.27 10.00 -11.91
N MET A 122 -2.02 9.36 -10.76
CA MET A 122 -0.72 8.79 -10.44
C MET A 122 -0.30 7.71 -11.44
N ALA A 123 -1.21 6.81 -11.80
CA ALA A 123 -0.95 5.75 -12.76
C ALA A 123 -0.61 6.32 -14.15
N LEU A 124 -1.39 7.27 -14.62
CA LEU A 124 -1.14 7.93 -15.90
C LEU A 124 0.21 8.63 -15.92
N THR A 125 0.49 9.42 -14.87
CA THR A 125 1.77 10.13 -14.74
C THR A 125 2.95 9.16 -14.72
N TYR A 126 2.84 8.07 -13.98
CA TYR A 126 3.88 7.04 -13.94
C TYR A 126 4.12 6.42 -15.31
N VAL A 127 3.05 6.03 -16.02
CA VAL A 127 3.17 5.43 -17.36
C VAL A 127 3.82 6.41 -18.33
N VAL A 128 3.39 7.68 -18.35
CA VAL A 128 3.95 8.71 -19.24
C VAL A 128 5.44 8.92 -18.95
N LEU A 129 5.83 9.05 -17.69
CA LEU A 129 7.23 9.22 -17.31
C LEU A 129 8.07 7.99 -17.63
N ALA A 130 7.57 6.79 -17.36
CA ALA A 130 8.25 5.54 -17.66
C ALA A 130 8.47 5.37 -19.18
N LEU A 131 7.42 5.65 -19.98
CA LEU A 131 7.54 5.64 -21.44
C LEU A 131 8.53 6.71 -21.94
N GLY A 132 8.50 7.91 -21.34
CA GLY A 132 9.47 8.95 -21.64
C GLY A 132 10.90 8.51 -21.43
N VAL A 133 11.20 7.86 -20.30
CA VAL A 133 12.54 7.30 -20.03
C VAL A 133 12.92 6.24 -21.05
N VAL A 134 12.01 5.34 -21.41
CA VAL A 134 12.26 4.30 -22.42
C VAL A 134 12.54 4.93 -23.78
N LEU A 135 11.74 5.90 -24.21
CA LEU A 135 11.91 6.58 -25.50
C LEU A 135 13.23 7.35 -25.58
N LEU A 136 13.63 8.03 -24.54
CA LEU A 136 14.91 8.74 -24.45
C LEU A 136 16.11 7.79 -24.50
N ASN A 137 15.94 6.53 -24.08
CA ASN A 137 16.99 5.51 -24.08
C ASN A 137 16.77 4.41 -25.13
N LEU A 138 15.99 4.68 -26.17
CA LEU A 138 15.68 3.71 -27.23
C LEU A 138 16.94 3.02 -27.82
N PRO A 139 18.06 3.72 -28.10
CA PRO A 139 19.27 3.10 -28.63
C PRO A 139 19.92 2.06 -27.70
N ARG A 140 19.67 2.15 -26.40
CA ARG A 140 20.20 1.22 -25.39
C ARG A 140 19.33 -0.02 -25.19
N LEU A 141 18.11 -0.06 -25.72
CA LEU A 141 17.20 -1.18 -25.52
C LEU A 141 17.79 -2.53 -25.97
N PRO A 142 18.41 -2.65 -27.15
CA PRO A 142 19.01 -3.93 -27.57
C PRO A 142 20.09 -4.43 -26.60
N GLU A 143 20.93 -3.50 -26.08
CA GLU A 143 21.96 -3.82 -25.11
C GLU A 143 21.34 -4.29 -23.77
N VAL A 144 20.28 -3.65 -23.32
CA VAL A 144 19.55 -4.05 -22.11
C VAL A 144 18.95 -5.43 -22.27
N PHE A 145 18.29 -5.72 -23.42
CA PHE A 145 17.74 -7.06 -23.67
C PHE A 145 18.82 -8.12 -23.74
N THR A 146 19.93 -7.88 -24.43
CA THR A 146 21.05 -8.82 -24.49
C THR A 146 21.65 -9.05 -23.10
N SER A 147 21.78 -8.02 -22.28
CA SER A 147 22.29 -8.13 -20.90
C SER A 147 21.34 -8.95 -20.00
N ILE A 148 20.03 -8.78 -20.15
CA ILE A 148 19.05 -9.58 -19.41
C ILE A 148 19.15 -11.05 -19.80
N VAL A 149 19.17 -11.35 -21.10
CA VAL A 149 19.27 -12.72 -21.58
C VAL A 149 20.62 -13.35 -21.22
N ALA A 150 21.73 -12.63 -21.43
CA ALA A 150 23.06 -13.09 -21.05
C ALA A 150 23.17 -13.34 -19.54
N GLY A 151 22.59 -12.46 -18.72
CA GLY A 151 22.55 -12.62 -17.27
C GLY A 151 21.71 -13.82 -16.81
N ALA A 152 20.59 -14.10 -17.49
CA ALA A 152 19.74 -15.22 -17.17
C ALA A 152 20.38 -16.58 -17.48
N PHE A 153 21.21 -16.63 -18.53
CA PHE A 153 21.86 -17.87 -18.99
C PHE A 153 23.35 -17.97 -18.61
N ASN A 154 23.87 -17.05 -17.80
CA ASN A 154 25.25 -17.07 -17.35
C ASN A 154 25.45 -18.11 -16.24
N PRO A 155 26.30 -19.16 -16.45
CA PRO A 155 26.53 -20.20 -15.45
C PRO A 155 27.12 -19.67 -14.13
N ALA A 156 27.89 -18.61 -14.15
CA ALA A 156 28.45 -17.99 -12.95
C ALA A 156 27.39 -17.26 -12.12
N ALA A 157 26.40 -16.66 -12.76
CA ALA A 157 25.22 -16.10 -12.07
C ALA A 157 24.36 -17.22 -11.47
N PHE A 158 24.30 -18.38 -12.13
CA PHE A 158 23.54 -19.53 -11.67
C PHE A 158 24.17 -20.22 -10.44
N THR A 159 25.49 -20.31 -10.35
CA THR A 159 26.18 -21.02 -9.25
C THR A 159 26.48 -20.14 -8.04
N GLY A 160 26.83 -18.87 -8.23
CA GLY A 160 27.20 -17.97 -7.12
C GLY A 160 26.07 -17.04 -6.64
N GLY A 161 25.24 -16.59 -7.57
CA GLY A 161 24.15 -15.66 -7.28
C GLY A 161 22.76 -16.30 -7.19
N ALA A 162 22.57 -17.51 -7.76
CA ALA A 162 21.23 -18.06 -7.92
C ALA A 162 20.55 -18.36 -6.59
N VAL A 163 21.22 -19.00 -5.66
CA VAL A 163 20.60 -19.35 -4.37
C VAL A 163 20.37 -18.10 -3.52
N GLY A 164 21.37 -17.22 -3.43
CA GLY A 164 21.26 -16.00 -2.64
C GLY A 164 20.30 -14.98 -3.27
N SER A 165 20.39 -14.76 -4.58
CA SER A 165 19.51 -13.80 -5.28
C SER A 165 18.09 -14.32 -5.44
N LEU A 166 17.87 -15.63 -5.65
CA LEU A 166 16.57 -16.24 -5.68
C LEU A 166 15.87 -16.10 -4.33
N PHE A 167 16.56 -16.43 -3.24
CA PHE A 167 16.03 -16.32 -1.89
C PHE A 167 15.70 -14.86 -1.55
N LEU A 168 16.60 -13.94 -1.86
CA LEU A 168 16.41 -12.51 -1.62
C LEU A 168 15.25 -11.94 -2.47
N SER A 169 15.16 -12.33 -3.74
CA SER A 169 14.08 -11.91 -4.64
C SER A 169 12.74 -12.48 -4.19
N MET A 170 12.71 -13.75 -3.79
CA MET A 170 11.53 -14.38 -3.24
C MET A 170 11.09 -13.71 -1.93
N GLN A 171 12.02 -13.46 -1.01
CA GLN A 171 11.74 -12.76 0.24
C GLN A 171 11.19 -11.35 -0.01
N LYS A 172 11.81 -10.59 -0.90
CA LYS A 172 11.34 -9.24 -1.26
C LYS A 172 10.02 -9.28 -2.00
N GLY A 173 9.82 -10.21 -2.92
CA GLY A 173 8.57 -10.38 -3.66
C GLY A 173 7.42 -10.76 -2.75
N VAL A 174 7.60 -11.76 -1.89
CA VAL A 174 6.59 -12.18 -0.90
C VAL A 174 6.27 -11.04 0.06
N SER A 175 7.30 -10.37 0.60
CA SER A 175 7.11 -9.23 1.51
C SER A 175 6.31 -8.11 0.85
N ARG A 176 6.59 -7.78 -0.42
CA ARG A 176 5.84 -6.75 -1.15
C ARG A 176 4.41 -7.21 -1.49
N GLY A 177 4.21 -8.46 -1.84
CA GLY A 177 2.89 -9.04 -2.08
C GLY A 177 2.01 -9.03 -0.84
N ILE A 178 2.56 -9.42 0.32
CA ILE A 178 1.86 -9.37 1.60
C ILE A 178 1.49 -7.91 1.94
N PHE A 179 2.42 -6.99 1.77
CA PHE A 179 2.22 -5.57 2.06
C PHE A 179 1.14 -4.96 1.15
N SER A 180 1.19 -5.23 -0.15
CA SER A 180 0.22 -4.71 -1.14
C SER A 180 -1.21 -5.20 -0.89
N ASN A 181 -1.36 -6.43 -0.40
CA ASN A 181 -2.67 -7.03 -0.12
C ASN A 181 -3.13 -6.84 1.33
N GLU A 182 -2.34 -6.14 2.16
CA GLU A 182 -2.60 -6.00 3.60
C GLU A 182 -2.85 -7.36 4.29
N ALA A 183 -2.24 -8.42 3.75
CA ALA A 183 -2.43 -9.78 4.20
C ALA A 183 -1.90 -9.96 5.62
N GLY A 184 -2.75 -10.49 6.50
CA GLY A 184 -2.45 -10.69 7.91
C GLY A 184 -2.85 -9.54 8.83
N LEU A 185 -3.10 -8.33 8.31
CA LEU A 185 -3.57 -7.19 9.12
C LEU A 185 -5.11 -7.13 9.19
N GLY A 186 -5.80 -7.61 8.16
CA GLY A 186 -7.26 -7.57 8.07
C GLY A 186 -7.84 -6.16 7.82
N THR A 187 -6.98 -5.18 7.54
CA THR A 187 -7.39 -3.78 7.33
C THR A 187 -8.11 -3.57 6.01
N GLY A 188 -7.86 -4.42 5.01
CA GLY A 188 -8.57 -4.39 3.73
C GLY A 188 -10.08 -4.48 3.86
N SER A 189 -10.59 -5.27 4.80
CA SER A 189 -12.03 -5.39 5.06
C SER A 189 -12.66 -4.10 5.61
N ILE A 190 -11.89 -3.25 6.27
CA ILE A 190 -12.35 -1.93 6.74
C ILE A 190 -12.60 -1.00 5.55
N ALA A 191 -11.69 -0.99 4.57
CA ALA A 191 -11.83 -0.21 3.35
C ALA A 191 -13.03 -0.70 2.51
N HIS A 192 -13.17 -2.02 2.34
CA HIS A 192 -14.30 -2.62 1.63
C HIS A 192 -15.66 -2.43 2.31
N ALA A 193 -15.68 -2.06 3.59
CA ALA A 193 -16.92 -1.73 4.29
C ALA A 193 -17.68 -0.55 3.67
N CYS A 194 -16.99 0.32 2.94
CA CYS A 194 -17.60 1.49 2.29
C CYS A 194 -18.21 1.17 0.92
N ALA A 195 -18.07 -0.05 0.41
CA ALA A 195 -18.61 -0.42 -0.89
C ALA A 195 -20.14 -0.43 -0.86
N ASP A 196 -20.76 0.32 -1.77
CA ASP A 196 -22.21 0.36 -1.94
C ASP A 196 -22.63 -0.75 -2.91
N THR A 197 -22.73 -1.98 -2.42
CA THR A 197 -23.19 -3.12 -3.19
C THR A 197 -24.14 -3.99 -2.38
N LYS A 198 -25.21 -4.45 -3.04
CA LYS A 198 -26.18 -5.36 -2.45
C LYS A 198 -25.74 -6.83 -2.52
N LYS A 199 -24.75 -7.15 -3.35
CA LYS A 199 -24.26 -8.52 -3.56
C LYS A 199 -22.80 -8.62 -3.17
N PRO A 200 -22.45 -9.31 -2.06
CA PRO A 200 -21.06 -9.46 -1.59
C PRO A 200 -20.11 -9.99 -2.66
N VAL A 201 -20.59 -10.92 -3.48
CA VAL A 201 -19.79 -11.53 -4.57
C VAL A 201 -19.31 -10.49 -5.59
N LYS A 202 -20.10 -9.44 -5.86
CA LYS A 202 -19.66 -8.38 -6.80
C LYS A 202 -18.49 -7.54 -6.28
N GLN A 203 -18.30 -7.49 -4.97
CA GLN A 203 -17.16 -6.79 -4.37
C GLN A 203 -15.93 -7.69 -4.30
N GLY A 204 -16.10 -8.98 -4.25
CA GLY A 204 -15.00 -9.94 -4.18
C GLY A 204 -14.44 -10.38 -5.54
N VAL A 205 -15.08 -9.98 -6.63
CA VAL A 205 -14.67 -10.23 -8.02
C VAL A 205 -14.09 -8.98 -8.64
#